data_329a20fba1d0e76b3fc7e101a2abb4f0
#
_entry.id   329a20fba1d0e76b3fc7e101a2abb4f0
#
_cell.length_a   1.000
_cell.length_b   1.000
_cell.length_c   1.000
_cell.angle_alpha   90.00
_cell.angle_beta   90.00
_cell.angle_gamma   90.00
#
_symmetry.space_group_name_H-M   'P 1'
#
loop_
_entity.id
_entity.type
_entity.pdbx_description
1 polymer ?
#
loop_
_entity_poly.entity_id
_entity_poly.type
_entity_poly.pdbx_seq_one_letter_code
_entity_poly.pdbx_strand_id
1 'polypeptide(L)'
;YQFKDYADALYDLLWRDFCDWYLESIKPTLATDPNQPAVLRLVLDAILRLMHPVTPFITEALYEKVSALPMKPIDGFAFAETKSSATLCQSGWPEPDGTLRDEVAESAFDRVRALVTAVREVRASKQVPPKRAITLHTTPELAADIARWSPLVETLANVAVITTDAAPANSVAMAFEGAEHRLSNLTDAVDAGAERDRLSTELLAIEKSLHALEGRLANPGYAQRAPAHLVQQTRDELEGKRRDAAAVRKAIEDLG
;
A
#
# COMPACT_ATOMS: atom_id res chain seq x y z
N TYR A 1 -15.62 -23.62 -22.50
CA TYR A 1 -15.90 -23.09 -21.16
C TYR A 1 -14.68 -22.33 -20.69
N GLN A 2 -14.88 -21.09 -20.23
CA GLN A 2 -13.79 -20.15 -19.81
C GLN A 2 -13.66 -20.16 -18.27
N PHE A 3 -13.43 -21.35 -17.68
CA PHE A 3 -13.33 -21.46 -16.22
C PHE A 3 -12.18 -20.65 -15.62
N LYS A 4 -11.09 -20.48 -16.38
CA LYS A 4 -9.96 -19.65 -15.94
C LYS A 4 -10.40 -18.20 -15.80
N ASP A 5 -11.04 -17.65 -16.82
CA ASP A 5 -11.47 -16.23 -16.82
C ASP A 5 -12.48 -15.96 -15.69
N TYR A 6 -13.36 -16.94 -15.42
CA TYR A 6 -14.29 -16.87 -14.30
C TYR A 6 -13.55 -16.86 -12.94
N ALA A 7 -12.58 -17.75 -12.76
CA ALA A 7 -11.80 -17.80 -11.54
C ALA A 7 -10.94 -16.53 -11.33
N ASP A 8 -10.33 -16.00 -12.39
CA ASP A 8 -9.56 -14.77 -12.35
C ASP A 8 -10.46 -13.58 -11.99
N ALA A 9 -11.66 -13.47 -12.57
CA ALA A 9 -12.62 -12.42 -12.25
C ALA A 9 -13.09 -12.49 -10.78
N LEU A 10 -13.33 -13.69 -10.26
CA LEU A 10 -13.67 -13.90 -8.84
C LEU A 10 -12.52 -13.53 -7.90
N TYR A 11 -11.29 -13.87 -8.29
CA TYR A 11 -10.11 -13.51 -7.53
C TYR A 11 -9.94 -11.99 -7.46
N ASP A 12 -10.07 -11.31 -8.60
CA ASP A 12 -10.00 -9.84 -8.66
C ASP A 12 -11.10 -9.18 -7.84
N LEU A 13 -12.36 -9.66 -7.97
CA LEU A 13 -13.48 -9.15 -7.19
C LEU A 13 -13.24 -9.33 -5.68
N LEU A 14 -12.80 -10.51 -5.23
CA LEU A 14 -12.63 -10.79 -3.81
C LEU A 14 -11.41 -10.06 -3.24
N TRP A 15 -10.23 -10.22 -3.84
CA TRP A 15 -8.99 -9.70 -3.26
C TRP A 15 -8.78 -8.23 -3.56
N ARG A 16 -8.85 -7.84 -4.85
CA ARG A 16 -8.53 -6.47 -5.27
C ARG A 16 -9.65 -5.50 -4.94
N ASP A 17 -10.91 -5.83 -5.29
CA ASP A 17 -11.99 -4.87 -5.12
C ASP A 17 -12.62 -4.93 -3.72
N PHE A 18 -12.95 -6.12 -3.24
CA PHE A 18 -13.60 -6.25 -1.94
C PHE A 18 -12.62 -6.12 -0.78
N CYS A 19 -11.54 -6.92 -0.71
CA CYS A 19 -10.65 -6.92 0.45
C CYS A 19 -9.75 -5.67 0.49
N ASP A 20 -9.06 -5.34 -0.61
CA ASP A 20 -8.06 -4.28 -0.60
C ASP A 20 -8.67 -2.88 -0.62
N TRP A 21 -9.85 -2.72 -1.20
CA TRP A 21 -10.49 -1.41 -1.34
C TRP A 21 -11.75 -1.27 -0.50
N TYR A 22 -12.77 -2.10 -0.75
CA TYR A 22 -14.06 -1.90 -0.09
C TYR A 22 -13.98 -2.07 1.42
N LEU A 23 -13.43 -3.19 1.93
CA LEU A 23 -13.32 -3.43 3.37
C LEU A 23 -12.47 -2.37 4.06
N GLU A 24 -11.34 -1.98 3.46
CA GLU A 24 -10.49 -0.94 4.04
C GLU A 24 -11.20 0.42 4.06
N SER A 25 -11.96 0.74 3.02
CA SER A 25 -12.68 2.02 2.91
C SER A 25 -13.79 2.19 3.93
N ILE A 26 -14.48 1.10 4.30
CA ILE A 26 -15.61 1.16 5.24
C ILE A 26 -15.21 1.04 6.70
N LYS A 27 -13.99 0.59 7.03
CA LYS A 27 -13.53 0.42 8.42
C LYS A 27 -13.77 1.63 9.32
N PRO A 28 -13.47 2.87 8.90
CA PRO A 28 -13.67 4.04 9.75
C PRO A 28 -15.14 4.33 10.06
N THR A 29 -16.04 3.99 9.15
CA THR A 29 -17.47 4.33 9.25
C THR A 29 -18.35 3.15 9.64
N LEU A 30 -17.82 1.93 9.67
CA LEU A 30 -18.59 0.70 9.94
C LEU A 30 -19.37 0.73 11.26
N ALA A 31 -18.84 1.39 12.29
CA ALA A 31 -19.47 1.50 13.60
C ALA A 31 -20.44 2.68 13.70
N THR A 32 -20.32 3.69 12.84
CA THR A 32 -21.05 4.95 12.94
C THR A 32 -22.17 5.10 11.90
N ASP A 33 -22.02 4.46 10.73
CA ASP A 33 -23.03 4.45 9.68
C ASP A 33 -23.93 3.21 9.84
N PRO A 34 -25.24 3.39 10.12
CA PRO A 34 -26.16 2.29 10.35
C PRO A 34 -26.40 1.42 9.10
N ASN A 35 -26.14 1.95 7.89
CA ASN A 35 -26.35 1.25 6.62
C ASN A 35 -25.13 0.39 6.24
N GLN A 36 -23.94 0.73 6.68
CA GLN A 36 -22.69 0.04 6.30
C GLN A 36 -22.70 -1.46 6.59
N PRO A 37 -23.13 -1.95 7.77
CA PRO A 37 -23.18 -3.39 8.04
C PRO A 37 -24.15 -4.14 7.11
N ALA A 38 -25.27 -3.51 6.73
CA ALA A 38 -26.25 -4.11 5.83
C ALA A 38 -25.72 -4.20 4.39
N VAL A 39 -25.08 -3.13 3.90
CA VAL A 39 -24.41 -3.13 2.58
C VAL A 39 -23.28 -4.16 2.55
N LEU A 40 -22.43 -4.20 3.59
CA LEU A 40 -21.36 -5.20 3.71
C LEU A 40 -21.90 -6.62 3.62
N ARG A 41 -23.00 -6.90 4.34
CA ARG A 41 -23.63 -8.22 4.31
C ARG A 41 -24.15 -8.57 2.91
N LEU A 42 -24.82 -7.65 2.23
CA LEU A 42 -25.33 -7.87 0.87
C LEU A 42 -24.21 -8.16 -0.12
N VAL A 43 -23.13 -7.37 -0.08
CA VAL A 43 -21.98 -7.57 -0.95
C VAL A 43 -21.32 -8.91 -0.68
N LEU A 44 -21.13 -9.27 0.60
CA LEU A 44 -20.55 -10.55 0.97
C LEU A 44 -21.44 -11.74 0.55
N ASP A 45 -22.76 -11.64 0.74
CA ASP A 45 -23.71 -12.67 0.28
C ASP A 45 -23.62 -12.90 -1.24
N ALA A 46 -23.57 -11.82 -2.02
CA ALA A 46 -23.41 -11.90 -3.47
C ALA A 46 -22.08 -12.55 -3.86
N ILE A 47 -20.96 -12.17 -3.21
CA ILE A 47 -19.64 -12.77 -3.44
C ILE A 47 -19.66 -14.26 -3.14
N LEU A 48 -20.24 -14.68 -2.02
CA LEU A 48 -20.34 -16.10 -1.65
C LEU A 48 -21.13 -16.91 -2.71
N ARG A 49 -22.22 -16.35 -3.25
CA ARG A 49 -23.01 -16.99 -4.33
C ARG A 49 -22.21 -17.10 -5.61
N LEU A 50 -21.52 -16.05 -5.99
CA LEU A 50 -20.65 -16.05 -7.17
C LEU A 50 -19.49 -17.05 -7.02
N MET A 51 -18.89 -17.19 -5.84
CA MET A 51 -17.79 -18.12 -5.60
C MET A 51 -18.20 -19.57 -5.41
N HIS A 52 -19.47 -19.85 -5.08
CA HIS A 52 -19.93 -21.18 -4.71
C HIS A 52 -19.64 -22.26 -5.76
N PRO A 53 -19.79 -22.06 -7.07
CA PRO A 53 -19.49 -23.06 -8.09
C PRO A 53 -18.01 -23.52 -8.09
N VAL A 54 -17.10 -22.70 -7.60
CA VAL A 54 -15.64 -22.97 -7.62
C VAL A 54 -15.15 -23.42 -6.24
N THR A 55 -15.73 -22.89 -5.16
CA THR A 55 -15.31 -23.14 -3.78
C THR A 55 -16.51 -23.52 -2.88
N PRO A 56 -17.24 -24.60 -3.17
CA PRO A 56 -18.54 -24.86 -2.54
C PRO A 56 -18.47 -25.06 -1.02
N PHE A 57 -17.45 -25.74 -0.51
CA PHE A 57 -17.38 -26.06 0.92
C PHE A 57 -17.15 -24.85 1.81
N ILE A 58 -16.21 -23.99 1.43
CA ILE A 58 -15.88 -22.80 2.23
C ILE A 58 -17.01 -21.77 2.14
N THR A 59 -17.60 -21.57 0.96
CA THR A 59 -18.69 -20.62 0.77
C THR A 59 -19.95 -21.05 1.50
N GLU A 60 -20.29 -22.34 1.56
CA GLU A 60 -21.40 -22.86 2.35
C GLU A 60 -21.19 -22.60 3.85
N ALA A 61 -19.99 -22.93 4.36
CA ALA A 61 -19.67 -22.72 5.77
C ALA A 61 -19.69 -21.24 6.19
N LEU A 62 -19.32 -20.34 5.29
CA LEU A 62 -19.40 -18.89 5.53
C LEU A 62 -20.85 -18.39 5.40
N TYR A 63 -21.59 -18.90 4.42
CA TYR A 63 -23.00 -18.53 4.21
C TYR A 63 -23.88 -18.86 5.40
N GLU A 64 -23.70 -20.02 6.05
CA GLU A 64 -24.39 -20.38 7.29
C GLU A 64 -24.24 -19.28 8.35
N LYS A 65 -23.03 -18.73 8.50
CA LYS A 65 -22.75 -17.66 9.48
C LYS A 65 -23.34 -16.33 9.05
N VAL A 66 -23.19 -15.96 7.78
CA VAL A 66 -23.66 -14.69 7.23
C VAL A 66 -25.19 -14.64 7.20
N SER A 67 -25.86 -15.72 6.81
CA SER A 67 -27.32 -15.79 6.76
C SER A 67 -27.99 -15.71 8.14
N ALA A 68 -27.29 -16.16 9.18
CA ALA A 68 -27.76 -16.04 10.56
C ALA A 68 -27.73 -14.59 11.12
N LEU A 69 -26.99 -13.69 10.48
CA LEU A 69 -26.96 -12.29 10.89
C LEU A 69 -28.28 -11.58 10.51
N PRO A 70 -28.81 -10.69 11.36
CA PRO A 70 -30.05 -9.96 11.04
C PRO A 70 -29.87 -9.08 9.80
N MET A 71 -30.80 -9.15 8.88
CA MET A 71 -30.86 -8.22 7.74
C MET A 71 -31.54 -6.95 8.22
N LYS A 72 -30.82 -5.83 8.19
CA LYS A 72 -31.42 -4.53 8.44
C LYS A 72 -31.82 -3.90 7.10
N PRO A 73 -32.97 -3.21 7.04
CA PRO A 73 -33.30 -2.43 5.84
C PRO A 73 -32.24 -1.33 5.68
N ILE A 74 -31.98 -0.96 4.44
CA ILE A 74 -31.09 0.18 4.12
C ILE A 74 -31.99 1.34 3.74
N ASP A 75 -31.84 2.46 4.42
CA ASP A 75 -32.66 3.64 4.20
C ASP A 75 -32.52 4.12 2.75
N GLY A 76 -33.67 4.27 2.09
CA GLY A 76 -33.75 4.73 0.71
C GLY A 76 -33.50 3.66 -0.38
N PHE A 77 -33.23 2.40 0.01
CA PHE A 77 -33.03 1.30 -0.94
C PHE A 77 -33.95 0.11 -0.68
N ALA A 78 -34.70 -0.28 -1.69
CA ALA A 78 -35.39 -1.56 -1.74
C ALA A 78 -34.52 -2.52 -2.56
N PHE A 79 -33.84 -3.43 -1.91
CA PHE A 79 -33.18 -4.52 -2.64
C PHE A 79 -34.20 -5.56 -3.06
N ALA A 80 -34.09 -6.03 -4.30
CA ALA A 80 -34.78 -7.24 -4.71
C ALA A 80 -34.28 -8.36 -3.77
N GLU A 81 -35.18 -8.95 -2.97
CA GLU A 81 -34.84 -10.06 -2.12
C GLU A 81 -34.33 -11.22 -2.97
N THR A 82 -33.03 -11.40 -3.01
CA THR A 82 -32.46 -12.59 -3.61
C THR A 82 -32.96 -13.78 -2.78
N LYS A 83 -33.66 -14.69 -3.41
CA LYS A 83 -34.27 -15.85 -2.74
C LYS A 83 -33.24 -16.56 -1.90
N SER A 84 -33.28 -16.33 -0.61
CA SER A 84 -32.43 -16.99 0.39
C SER A 84 -33.00 -18.36 0.68
N SER A 85 -32.18 -19.37 0.78
CA SER A 85 -32.57 -20.72 1.18
C SER A 85 -31.69 -21.21 2.32
N ALA A 86 -32.02 -22.39 2.89
CA ALA A 86 -31.26 -22.99 3.99
C ALA A 86 -29.81 -23.29 3.61
N THR A 87 -29.55 -23.51 2.31
CA THR A 87 -28.22 -23.81 1.80
C THR A 87 -27.89 -22.91 0.63
N LEU A 88 -26.64 -22.56 0.44
CA LEU A 88 -26.19 -21.68 -0.62
C LEU A 88 -26.43 -22.28 -2.02
N CYS A 89 -26.23 -23.59 -2.16
CA CYS A 89 -26.46 -24.31 -3.42
C CYS A 89 -27.93 -24.27 -3.92
N GLN A 90 -28.89 -24.01 -3.03
CA GLN A 90 -30.31 -23.83 -3.37
C GLN A 90 -30.71 -22.35 -3.51
N SER A 91 -29.82 -21.45 -3.20
CA SER A 91 -30.05 -20.01 -3.29
C SER A 91 -30.02 -19.54 -4.74
N GLY A 92 -30.74 -18.44 -5.04
CA GLY A 92 -30.72 -17.84 -6.36
C GLY A 92 -29.35 -17.29 -6.74
N TRP A 93 -29.08 -17.25 -8.04
CA TRP A 93 -27.91 -16.54 -8.57
C TRP A 93 -28.10 -15.03 -8.37
N PRO A 94 -27.05 -14.28 -7.99
CA PRO A 94 -27.18 -12.84 -7.85
C PRO A 94 -27.38 -12.20 -9.21
N GLU A 95 -28.45 -11.44 -9.35
CA GLU A 95 -28.74 -10.68 -10.57
C GLU A 95 -28.32 -9.22 -10.39
N PRO A 96 -27.65 -8.62 -11.38
CA PRO A 96 -27.28 -7.22 -11.30
C PRO A 96 -28.53 -6.33 -11.34
N ASP A 97 -28.67 -5.43 -10.37
CA ASP A 97 -29.66 -4.39 -10.36
C ASP A 97 -29.10 -3.13 -11.01
N GLY A 98 -29.49 -2.86 -12.26
CA GLY A 98 -29.00 -1.70 -13.01
C GLY A 98 -29.40 -0.35 -12.40
N THR A 99 -30.41 -0.32 -11.51
CA THR A 99 -30.81 0.90 -10.80
C THR A 99 -29.80 1.35 -9.74
N LEU A 100 -28.93 0.45 -9.30
CA LEU A 100 -27.88 0.73 -8.33
C LEU A 100 -26.59 1.26 -8.97
N ARG A 101 -26.54 1.30 -10.31
CA ARG A 101 -25.36 1.78 -11.02
C ARG A 101 -25.32 3.30 -11.04
N ASP A 102 -24.26 3.86 -10.47
CA ASP A 102 -23.95 5.30 -10.48
C ASP A 102 -22.59 5.53 -11.12
N GLU A 103 -22.58 5.82 -12.43
CA GLU A 103 -21.36 6.04 -13.20
C GLU A 103 -20.53 7.24 -12.70
N VAL A 104 -21.18 8.23 -12.08
CA VAL A 104 -20.49 9.39 -11.50
C VAL A 104 -19.75 8.97 -10.24
N ALA A 105 -20.40 8.20 -9.37
CA ALA A 105 -19.78 7.66 -8.16
C ALA A 105 -18.66 6.66 -8.50
N GLU A 106 -18.87 5.79 -9.50
CA GLU A 106 -17.85 4.85 -9.98
C GLU A 106 -16.61 5.60 -10.47
N SER A 107 -16.77 6.58 -11.35
CA SER A 107 -15.67 7.39 -11.90
C SER A 107 -14.93 8.18 -10.80
N ALA A 108 -15.66 8.75 -9.85
CA ALA A 108 -15.06 9.47 -8.72
C ALA A 108 -14.27 8.54 -7.82
N PHE A 109 -14.77 7.33 -7.56
CA PHE A 109 -14.07 6.34 -6.76
C PHE A 109 -12.80 5.82 -7.47
N ASP A 110 -12.86 5.56 -8.77
CA ASP A 110 -11.70 5.16 -9.55
C ASP A 110 -10.60 6.22 -9.54
N ARG A 111 -10.98 7.48 -9.61
CA ARG A 111 -10.04 8.61 -9.48
C ARG A 111 -9.36 8.64 -8.11
N VAL A 112 -10.11 8.40 -7.04
CA VAL A 112 -9.56 8.28 -5.67
C VAL A 112 -8.62 7.08 -5.57
N ARG A 113 -8.98 5.93 -6.15
CA ARG A 113 -8.11 4.74 -6.21
C ARG A 113 -6.79 5.06 -6.91
N ALA A 114 -6.85 5.74 -8.04
CA ALA A 114 -5.66 6.15 -8.78
C ALA A 114 -4.77 7.10 -7.97
N LEU A 115 -5.35 8.09 -7.28
CA LEU A 115 -4.61 9.00 -6.41
C LEU A 115 -3.95 8.25 -5.24
N VAL A 116 -4.69 7.41 -4.54
CA VAL A 116 -4.15 6.59 -3.44
C VAL A 116 -3.00 5.70 -3.93
N THR A 117 -3.14 5.11 -5.12
CA THR A 117 -2.10 4.28 -5.74
C THR A 117 -0.84 5.11 -6.01
N ALA A 118 -0.97 6.29 -6.63
CA ALA A 118 0.15 7.18 -6.90
C ALA A 118 0.88 7.60 -5.61
N VAL A 119 0.15 7.94 -4.56
CA VAL A 119 0.73 8.25 -3.24
C VAL A 119 1.48 7.04 -2.66
N ARG A 120 0.88 5.83 -2.73
CA ARG A 120 1.52 4.59 -2.24
C ARG A 120 2.79 4.25 -3.01
N GLU A 121 2.84 4.49 -4.32
CA GLU A 121 4.03 4.30 -5.15
C GLU A 121 5.18 5.23 -4.71
N VAL A 122 4.89 6.51 -4.46
CA VAL A 122 5.89 7.45 -3.92
C VAL A 122 6.36 7.00 -2.54
N ARG A 123 5.45 6.60 -1.65
CA ARG A 123 5.80 6.07 -0.32
C ARG A 123 6.72 4.85 -0.43
N ALA A 124 6.41 3.91 -1.31
CA ALA A 124 7.21 2.71 -1.52
C ALA A 124 8.60 3.05 -2.08
N SER A 125 8.67 3.94 -3.09
CA SER A 125 9.94 4.36 -3.71
C SER A 125 10.86 5.10 -2.73
N LYS A 126 10.28 5.80 -1.74
CA LYS A 126 10.99 6.53 -0.69
C LYS A 126 11.10 5.74 0.61
N GLN A 127 10.69 4.48 0.63
CA GLN A 127 10.72 3.61 1.80
C GLN A 127 10.05 4.20 3.05
N VAL A 128 9.00 5.00 2.85
CA VAL A 128 8.26 5.65 3.93
C VAL A 128 7.58 4.60 4.81
N PRO A 129 7.78 4.62 6.13
CA PRO A 129 7.11 3.68 7.04
C PRO A 129 5.59 3.68 6.86
N PRO A 130 4.91 2.52 6.87
CA PRO A 130 3.46 2.45 6.62
C PRO A 130 2.62 3.32 7.56
N LYS A 131 3.04 3.46 8.81
CA LYS A 131 2.33 4.23 9.85
C LYS A 131 2.61 5.73 9.80
N ARG A 132 3.56 6.19 8.97
CA ARG A 132 3.88 7.60 8.90
C ARG A 132 2.77 8.37 8.21
N ALA A 133 2.22 9.33 8.88
CA ALA A 133 1.28 10.29 8.32
C ALA A 133 2.04 11.33 7.48
N ILE A 134 1.58 11.55 6.25
CA ILE A 134 2.19 12.49 5.29
C ILE A 134 1.22 13.62 4.96
N THR A 135 1.73 14.67 4.32
CA THR A 135 0.91 15.78 3.81
C THR A 135 0.92 15.78 2.29
N LEU A 136 -0.25 15.86 1.69
CA LEU A 136 -0.44 16.05 0.24
C LEU A 136 -0.66 17.54 -0.04
N HIS A 137 0.25 18.14 -0.78
CA HIS A 137 0.11 19.49 -1.35
C HIS A 137 -0.40 19.34 -2.77
N THR A 138 -1.55 19.93 -3.05
CA THR A 138 -2.27 19.71 -4.31
C THR A 138 -2.88 21.00 -4.85
N THR A 139 -3.43 20.93 -6.06
CA THR A 139 -4.14 22.07 -6.65
C THR A 139 -5.50 22.28 -6.00
N PRO A 140 -6.04 23.51 -6.00
CA PRO A 140 -7.38 23.79 -5.48
C PRO A 140 -8.47 22.95 -6.13
N GLU A 141 -8.33 22.67 -7.43
CA GLU A 141 -9.28 21.88 -8.22
C GLU A 141 -9.32 20.43 -7.69
N LEU A 142 -8.17 19.76 -7.58
CA LEU A 142 -8.12 18.40 -7.07
C LEU A 142 -8.57 18.33 -5.60
N ALA A 143 -8.17 19.30 -4.77
CA ALA A 143 -8.61 19.35 -3.37
C ALA A 143 -10.13 19.44 -3.25
N ALA A 144 -10.78 20.27 -4.07
CA ALA A 144 -12.25 20.40 -4.10
C ALA A 144 -12.93 19.10 -4.58
N ASP A 145 -12.40 18.48 -5.63
CA ASP A 145 -12.97 17.26 -6.22
C ASP A 145 -12.88 16.06 -5.27
N ILE A 146 -11.79 15.94 -4.53
CA ILE A 146 -11.62 14.84 -3.56
C ILE A 146 -12.13 15.17 -2.15
N ALA A 147 -12.64 16.35 -1.89
CA ALA A 147 -13.06 16.79 -0.55
C ALA A 147 -14.04 15.80 0.13
N ARG A 148 -15.01 15.28 -0.63
CA ARG A 148 -15.97 14.26 -0.17
C ARG A 148 -15.27 12.93 0.19
N TRP A 149 -14.15 12.64 -0.46
CA TRP A 149 -13.42 11.38 -0.35
C TRP A 149 -12.14 11.51 0.50
N SER A 150 -11.89 12.70 1.08
CA SER A 150 -10.68 12.93 1.88
C SER A 150 -10.48 11.90 2.99
N PRO A 151 -11.52 11.46 3.74
CA PRO A 151 -11.34 10.42 4.75
C PRO A 151 -10.84 9.09 4.19
N LEU A 152 -11.18 8.80 2.93
CA LEU A 152 -10.70 7.62 2.23
C LEU A 152 -9.21 7.73 1.88
N VAL A 153 -8.81 8.87 1.30
CA VAL A 153 -7.40 9.17 0.99
C VAL A 153 -6.56 9.16 2.26
N GLU A 154 -7.06 9.80 3.32
CA GLU A 154 -6.42 9.80 4.64
C GLU A 154 -6.19 8.38 5.17
N THR A 155 -7.22 7.55 5.14
CA THR A 155 -7.15 6.18 5.67
C THR A 155 -6.30 5.26 4.78
N LEU A 156 -6.52 5.28 3.47
CA LEU A 156 -5.92 4.32 2.55
C LEU A 156 -4.48 4.66 2.15
N ALA A 157 -4.12 5.95 2.14
CA ALA A 157 -2.77 6.42 1.81
C ALA A 157 -1.98 6.93 3.03
N ASN A 158 -2.62 6.96 4.21
CA ASN A 158 -2.09 7.55 5.44
C ASN A 158 -1.63 9.00 5.23
N VAL A 159 -2.50 9.79 4.59
CA VAL A 159 -2.34 11.24 4.36
C VAL A 159 -3.06 11.97 5.49
N ALA A 160 -2.34 12.62 6.41
CA ALA A 160 -2.96 13.31 7.54
C ALA A 160 -3.53 14.68 7.15
N VAL A 161 -2.97 15.31 6.12
CA VAL A 161 -3.36 16.65 5.68
C VAL A 161 -3.37 16.71 4.16
N ILE A 162 -4.46 17.24 3.61
CA ILE A 162 -4.56 17.63 2.20
C ILE A 162 -4.65 19.16 2.19
N THR A 163 -3.73 19.82 1.53
CA THR A 163 -3.65 21.29 1.51
C THR A 163 -3.30 21.82 0.11
N THR A 164 -3.68 23.08 -0.12
CA THR A 164 -3.29 23.84 -1.31
C THR A 164 -2.14 24.81 -1.03
N ASP A 165 -1.60 24.81 0.19
CA ASP A 165 -0.46 25.62 0.55
C ASP A 165 0.80 25.20 -0.21
N ALA A 166 1.73 26.15 -0.35
CA ALA A 166 3.01 25.87 -0.97
C ALA A 166 3.76 24.74 -0.24
N ALA A 167 4.24 23.79 -1.00
CA ALA A 167 4.96 22.65 -0.45
C ALA A 167 6.36 23.07 0.04
N PRO A 168 6.85 22.54 1.16
CA PRO A 168 8.19 22.80 1.65
C PRO A 168 9.27 22.30 0.67
N ALA A 169 10.48 22.87 0.74
CA ALA A 169 11.57 22.55 -0.20
C ALA A 169 11.97 21.08 -0.23
N ASN A 170 11.85 20.38 0.90
CA ASN A 170 12.17 18.94 1.05
C ASN A 170 11.01 18.02 0.65
N SER A 171 9.96 18.54 0.02
CA SER A 171 8.85 17.72 -0.47
C SER A 171 9.21 16.97 -1.76
N VAL A 172 8.59 15.83 -1.98
CA VAL A 172 8.78 14.99 -3.15
C VAL A 172 7.66 15.24 -4.17
N ALA A 173 8.03 15.48 -5.42
CA ALA A 173 7.08 15.65 -6.50
C ALA A 173 6.39 14.32 -6.86
N MET A 174 5.10 14.42 -7.18
CA MET A 174 4.24 13.34 -7.66
C MET A 174 3.42 13.88 -8.83
N ALA A 175 3.49 13.21 -9.97
CA ALA A 175 2.62 13.51 -11.11
C ALA A 175 1.29 12.77 -10.97
N PHE A 176 0.18 13.49 -11.11
CA PHE A 176 -1.15 12.91 -11.15
C PHE A 176 -2.06 13.76 -12.05
N GLU A 177 -2.79 13.14 -12.97
CA GLU A 177 -3.70 13.80 -13.94
C GLU A 177 -3.08 14.97 -14.71
N GLY A 178 -1.80 14.85 -15.06
CA GLY A 178 -1.08 15.88 -15.83
C GLY A 178 -0.63 17.10 -15.02
N ALA A 179 -0.87 17.12 -13.70
CA ALA A 179 -0.41 18.13 -12.78
C ALA A 179 0.69 17.62 -11.84
N GLU A 180 1.52 18.53 -11.35
CA GLU A 180 2.49 18.23 -10.30
C GLU A 180 1.84 18.48 -8.94
N HIS A 181 1.87 17.46 -8.10
CA HIS A 181 1.53 17.52 -6.69
C HIS A 181 2.77 17.21 -5.87
N ARG A 182 2.75 17.51 -4.58
CA ARG A 182 3.93 17.26 -3.74
C ARG A 182 3.53 16.58 -2.44
N LEU A 183 4.40 15.70 -1.98
CA LEU A 183 4.25 15.01 -0.70
C LEU A 183 5.33 15.49 0.26
N SER A 184 4.94 15.87 1.46
CA SER A 184 5.86 16.26 2.52
C SER A 184 5.67 15.41 3.76
N ASN A 185 6.56 15.58 4.74
CA ASN A 185 6.57 14.78 5.96
C ASN A 185 6.89 13.29 5.72
N LEU A 186 7.65 12.99 4.67
CA LEU A 186 8.04 11.64 4.31
C LEU A 186 9.13 11.08 5.24
N THR A 187 9.96 11.98 5.79
CA THR A 187 11.00 11.70 6.78
C THR A 187 10.84 12.64 7.96
N ASP A 188 11.09 12.20 9.19
CA ASP A 188 11.15 13.12 10.33
C ASP A 188 12.43 13.91 10.31
N ALA A 189 12.36 15.18 10.70
CA ALA A 189 13.56 15.98 10.93
C ALA A 189 14.46 15.36 12.04
N VAL A 190 13.83 14.64 12.97
CA VAL A 190 14.51 13.86 14.01
C VAL A 190 15.13 12.58 13.45
N ASP A 191 14.45 11.93 12.48
CA ASP A 191 14.97 10.74 11.80
C ASP A 191 16.14 11.04 10.86
N ALA A 192 16.18 12.24 10.25
CA ALA A 192 17.34 12.63 9.42
C ALA A 192 18.61 12.75 10.27
N GLY A 193 18.50 13.24 11.50
CA GLY A 193 19.59 13.25 12.47
C GLY A 193 19.98 11.85 12.94
N ALA A 194 18.99 11.05 13.33
CA ALA A 194 19.21 9.67 13.78
C ALA A 194 19.74 8.78 12.63
N GLU A 195 19.25 8.97 11.41
CA GLU A 195 19.75 8.26 10.23
C GLU A 195 21.17 8.70 9.87
N ARG A 196 21.48 9.99 9.99
CA ARG A 196 22.84 10.50 9.83
C ARG A 196 23.80 9.92 10.86
N ASP A 197 23.37 9.82 12.13
CA ASP A 197 24.16 9.21 13.22
C ASP A 197 24.35 7.71 12.97
N ARG A 198 23.30 7.01 12.49
CA ARG A 198 23.39 5.60 12.11
C ARG A 198 24.38 5.38 10.97
N LEU A 199 24.24 6.15 9.89
CA LEU A 199 25.14 6.08 8.73
C LEU A 199 26.56 6.47 9.10
N SER A 200 26.75 7.44 9.99
CA SER A 200 28.07 7.82 10.51
C SER A 200 28.71 6.69 11.30
N THR A 201 27.93 6.00 12.12
CA THR A 201 28.41 4.81 12.87
C THR A 201 28.77 3.67 11.92
N GLU A 202 27.96 3.44 10.89
CA GLU A 202 28.22 2.43 9.84
C GLU A 202 29.48 2.78 9.06
N LEU A 203 29.68 4.04 8.69
CA LEU A 203 30.89 4.53 8.02
C LEU A 203 32.15 4.27 8.86
N LEU A 204 32.11 4.58 10.14
CA LEU A 204 33.22 4.31 11.07
C LEU A 204 33.57 2.81 11.14
N ALA A 205 32.57 1.93 11.13
CA ALA A 205 32.78 0.48 11.12
C ALA A 205 33.44 0.01 9.80
N ILE A 206 33.00 0.56 8.67
CA ILE A 206 33.60 0.27 7.35
C ILE A 206 35.03 0.80 7.28
N GLU A 207 35.31 2.02 7.74
CA GLU A 207 36.65 2.61 7.77
C GLU A 207 37.61 1.84 8.65
N LYS A 208 37.15 1.34 9.79
CA LYS A 208 37.93 0.44 10.65
C LYS A 208 38.28 -0.85 9.91
N SER A 209 37.35 -1.42 9.17
CA SER A 209 37.61 -2.62 8.37
C SER A 209 38.58 -2.35 7.22
N LEU A 210 38.45 -1.20 6.53
CA LEU A 210 39.39 -0.75 5.50
C LEU A 210 40.82 -0.66 6.05
N HIS A 211 40.98 -0.01 7.18
CA HIS A 211 42.30 0.14 7.82
C HIS A 211 42.90 -1.21 8.18
N ALA A 212 42.11 -2.16 8.67
CA ALA A 212 42.60 -3.51 8.99
C ALA A 212 43.01 -4.28 7.71
N LEU A 213 42.27 -4.18 6.62
CA LEU A 213 42.61 -4.83 5.33
C LEU A 213 43.83 -4.19 4.70
N GLU A 214 43.95 -2.87 4.72
CA GLU A 214 45.14 -2.14 4.24
C GLU A 214 46.41 -2.52 5.07
N GLY A 215 46.27 -2.54 6.40
CA GLY A 215 47.36 -2.98 7.27
C GLY A 215 47.80 -4.44 7.02
N ARG A 216 46.82 -5.33 6.73
CA ARG A 216 47.11 -6.72 6.35
C ARG A 216 47.87 -6.83 5.05
N LEU A 217 47.46 -6.07 4.01
CA LEU A 217 48.14 -6.03 2.71
C LEU A 217 49.51 -5.33 2.78
N ALA A 218 49.70 -4.36 3.68
CA ALA A 218 50.97 -3.68 3.89
C ALA A 218 52.01 -4.54 4.63
N ASN A 219 51.56 -5.62 5.30
CA ASN A 219 52.48 -6.54 5.98
C ASN A 219 53.26 -7.38 4.97
N PRO A 220 54.62 -7.22 4.89
CA PRO A 220 55.43 -7.96 3.94
C PRO A 220 55.35 -9.48 4.13
N GLY A 221 55.15 -9.92 5.38
CA GLY A 221 55.02 -11.34 5.71
C GLY A 221 53.73 -11.95 5.12
N TYR A 222 52.64 -11.19 5.03
CA TYR A 222 51.40 -11.62 4.41
C TYR A 222 51.49 -11.50 2.88
N ALA A 223 51.90 -10.36 2.36
CA ALA A 223 51.93 -10.09 0.92
C ALA A 223 52.86 -11.03 0.13
N GLN A 224 53.94 -11.51 0.75
CA GLN A 224 54.94 -12.36 0.09
C GLN A 224 54.80 -13.85 0.40
N ARG A 225 54.22 -14.24 1.55
CA ARG A 225 54.16 -15.63 2.01
C ARG A 225 52.77 -16.26 1.96
N ALA A 226 51.72 -15.45 1.90
CA ALA A 226 50.35 -15.98 1.76
C ALA A 226 50.11 -16.50 0.36
N PRO A 227 49.25 -17.52 0.19
CA PRO A 227 48.80 -17.99 -1.13
C PRO A 227 48.21 -16.86 -1.97
N ALA A 228 48.55 -16.80 -3.26
CA ALA A 228 48.17 -15.70 -4.15
C ALA A 228 46.65 -15.45 -4.20
N HIS A 229 45.84 -16.51 -4.12
CA HIS A 229 44.40 -16.40 -4.09
C HIS A 229 43.88 -15.67 -2.84
N LEU A 230 44.50 -15.85 -1.65
CA LEU A 230 44.10 -15.15 -0.42
C LEU A 230 44.47 -13.67 -0.46
N VAL A 231 45.61 -13.34 -1.05
CA VAL A 231 46.05 -11.95 -1.24
C VAL A 231 45.07 -11.26 -2.21
N GLN A 232 44.68 -11.95 -3.28
CA GLN A 232 43.71 -11.42 -4.26
C GLN A 232 42.33 -11.22 -3.61
N GLN A 233 41.85 -12.21 -2.85
CA GLN A 233 40.61 -12.11 -2.10
C GLN A 233 40.57 -10.89 -1.16
N THR A 234 41.70 -10.65 -0.43
CA THR A 234 41.83 -9.50 0.45
C THR A 234 41.79 -8.16 -0.31
N ARG A 235 42.35 -8.12 -1.54
CA ARG A 235 42.26 -6.93 -2.40
C ARG A 235 40.84 -6.68 -2.90
N ASP A 236 40.16 -7.73 -3.31
CA ASP A 236 38.77 -7.64 -3.81
C ASP A 236 37.83 -7.18 -2.66
N GLU A 237 38.05 -7.67 -1.44
CA GLU A 237 37.32 -7.25 -0.24
C GLU A 237 37.61 -5.77 0.10
N LEU A 238 38.86 -5.34 0.02
CA LEU A 238 39.23 -3.94 0.21
C LEU A 238 38.55 -3.02 -0.79
N GLU A 239 38.53 -3.40 -2.06
CA GLU A 239 37.85 -2.63 -3.11
C GLU A 239 36.33 -2.58 -2.90
N GLY A 240 35.71 -3.70 -2.49
CA GLY A 240 34.33 -3.77 -2.10
C GLY A 240 34.00 -2.79 -0.96
N LYS A 241 34.79 -2.83 0.13
CA LYS A 241 34.62 -1.94 1.27
C LYS A 241 34.85 -0.46 0.93
N ARG A 242 35.72 -0.13 -0.01
CA ARG A 242 35.89 1.25 -0.51
C ARG A 242 34.64 1.75 -1.23
N ARG A 243 34.01 0.90 -2.03
CA ARG A 243 32.74 1.23 -2.70
C ARG A 243 31.60 1.43 -1.69
N ASP A 244 31.52 0.56 -0.69
CA ASP A 244 30.54 0.69 0.41
C ASP A 244 30.71 2.02 1.15
N ALA A 245 31.95 2.37 1.53
CA ALA A 245 32.26 3.63 2.21
C ALA A 245 31.86 4.87 1.36
N ALA A 246 32.13 4.82 0.06
CA ALA A 246 31.76 5.92 -0.85
C ALA A 246 30.23 6.07 -0.96
N ALA A 247 29.49 4.96 -1.01
CA ALA A 247 28.03 4.97 -1.04
C ALA A 247 27.43 5.55 0.26
N VAL A 248 27.95 5.15 1.42
CA VAL A 248 27.50 5.66 2.73
C VAL A 248 27.83 7.14 2.89
N ARG A 249 29.02 7.61 2.47
CA ARG A 249 29.37 9.05 2.49
C ARG A 249 28.41 9.87 1.66
N LYS A 250 28.11 9.41 0.44
CA LYS A 250 27.14 10.06 -0.42
C LYS A 250 25.76 10.13 0.22
N ALA A 251 25.30 9.04 0.84
CA ALA A 251 24.02 9.02 1.55
C ALA A 251 23.98 10.01 2.72
N ILE A 252 25.09 10.23 3.43
CA ILE A 252 25.20 11.24 4.49
C ILE A 252 25.15 12.66 3.92
N GLU A 253 25.80 12.90 2.76
CA GLU A 253 25.76 14.20 2.06
C GLU A 253 24.36 14.53 1.56
N ASP A 254 23.63 13.52 1.03
CA ASP A 254 22.26 13.69 0.53
C ASP A 254 21.24 13.98 1.66
N LEU A 255 21.59 13.74 2.93
CA LEU A 255 20.78 14.05 4.12
C LEU A 255 21.06 15.44 4.71
N GLY A 256 22.02 16.14 4.25
CA GLY A 256 22.45 17.46 4.76
C GLY A 256 22.02 18.58 3.91
#